data_7518ea3ffd2108b5dc114c6496b5d4ef
#
_entry.id   7518ea3ffd2108b5dc114c6496b5d4ef
#
_cell.length_a   1.000
_cell.length_b   1.000
_cell.length_c   1.000
_cell.angle_alpha   90.00
_cell.angle_beta   90.00
_cell.angle_gamma   90.00
#
_symmetry.space_group_name_H-M   'P 1'
#
loop_
_entity.id
_entity.type
_entity.pdbx_description
1 polymer ?
#
loop_
_entity_poly.entity_id
_entity_poly.type
_entity_poly.pdbx_seq_one_letter_code
_entity_poly.pdbx_strand_id
1 'polypeptide(L)'
;KFEEMTADLLARTKTPFEKVIKDAGISVSEIDHVVLVGGSTRMPAVAELVKKLTGGREPNKGVNPDEVVAVGAALQAGVIQGDRKDVLLIDVTPLSLGIETMGGVMDKVIERNTAIPTKASRVYSTAADGQTSVLVQVFQGERQFTADNKSLGNFELSGIAPAPRGVPQIEVTFDIDANGIVHVSAKDLGTGKETAVTITGGSALSKEEIDRMVNEA
;
A
#
# COMPACT_ATOMS: atom_id res chain seq x y z
N LYS A 1 8.81 -5.41 35.96
CA LYS A 1 8.30 -4.01 35.88
C LYS A 1 8.33 -3.50 34.44
N PHE A 2 9.50 -3.57 33.70
CA PHE A 2 9.57 -3.10 32.32
C PHE A 2 8.66 -3.92 31.39
N GLU A 3 8.70 -5.26 31.49
CA GLU A 3 7.83 -6.16 30.71
C GLU A 3 6.34 -5.95 31.00
N GLU A 4 5.98 -5.68 32.27
CA GLU A 4 4.61 -5.35 32.64
C GLU A 4 4.14 -4.03 32.00
N MET A 5 5.02 -3.04 31.93
CA MET A 5 4.72 -1.73 31.34
C MET A 5 4.61 -1.79 29.81
N THR A 6 5.18 -2.79 29.17
CA THR A 6 5.21 -2.94 27.70
C THR A 6 4.39 -4.14 27.21
N ALA A 7 3.68 -4.81 28.11
CA ALA A 7 2.92 -6.03 27.77
C ALA A 7 1.83 -5.78 26.72
N ASP A 8 1.17 -4.63 26.77
CA ASP A 8 0.16 -4.24 25.78
C ASP A 8 0.77 -4.02 24.39
N LEU A 9 1.96 -3.43 24.32
CA LEU A 9 2.68 -3.24 23.05
C LEU A 9 3.06 -4.56 22.42
N LEU A 10 3.55 -5.51 23.22
CA LEU A 10 3.85 -6.87 22.76
C LEU A 10 2.56 -7.58 22.30
N ALA A 11 1.48 -7.48 23.05
CA ALA A 11 0.21 -8.10 22.69
C ALA A 11 -0.32 -7.61 21.34
N ARG A 12 -0.13 -6.32 21.03
CA ARG A 12 -0.54 -5.71 19.75
C ARG A 12 0.18 -6.28 18.54
N THR A 13 1.36 -6.88 18.69
CA THR A 13 2.10 -7.50 17.57
C THR A 13 1.55 -8.86 17.17
N LYS A 14 0.81 -9.53 18.05
CA LYS A 14 0.26 -10.87 17.82
C LYS A 14 -0.78 -10.88 16.70
N THR A 15 -1.73 -9.98 16.72
CA THR A 15 -2.82 -9.93 15.71
C THR A 15 -2.30 -9.74 14.27
N PRO A 16 -1.35 -8.82 13.99
CA PRO A 16 -0.74 -8.73 12.66
C PRO A 16 -0.03 -10.02 12.23
N PHE A 17 0.67 -10.70 13.14
CA PHE A 17 1.31 -11.97 12.84
C PHE A 17 0.29 -13.05 12.45
N GLU A 18 -0.75 -13.24 13.24
CA GLU A 18 -1.81 -14.23 12.97
C GLU A 18 -2.52 -13.92 11.64
N LYS A 19 -2.75 -12.62 11.36
CA LYS A 19 -3.38 -12.19 10.12
C LYS A 19 -2.52 -12.49 8.90
N VAL A 20 -1.22 -12.21 8.93
CA VAL A 20 -0.33 -12.45 7.77
C VAL A 20 -0.21 -13.95 7.46
N ILE A 21 -0.16 -14.81 8.48
CA ILE A 21 -0.14 -16.26 8.29
C ILE A 21 -1.44 -16.73 7.61
N LYS A 22 -2.58 -16.24 8.09
CA LYS A 22 -3.89 -16.53 7.47
C LYS A 22 -3.97 -16.04 6.03
N ASP A 23 -3.52 -14.82 5.77
CA ASP A 23 -3.56 -14.21 4.44
C ASP A 23 -2.63 -14.95 3.45
N ALA A 24 -1.49 -15.45 3.93
CA ALA A 24 -0.59 -16.28 3.14
C ALA A 24 -1.12 -17.69 2.87
N GLY A 25 -2.14 -18.13 3.61
CA GLY A 25 -2.71 -19.47 3.47
C GLY A 25 -1.78 -20.61 3.88
N ILE A 26 -0.77 -20.31 4.73
CA ILE A 26 0.21 -21.28 5.23
C ILE A 26 -0.03 -21.61 6.70
N SER A 27 0.54 -22.71 7.14
CA SER A 27 0.65 -23.03 8.56
C SER A 27 1.93 -22.43 9.16
N VAL A 28 1.92 -22.22 10.47
CA VAL A 28 3.10 -21.71 11.20
C VAL A 28 4.31 -22.66 11.08
N SER A 29 4.08 -23.95 10.88
CA SER A 29 5.13 -24.97 10.69
C SER A 29 5.88 -24.81 9.36
N GLU A 30 5.29 -24.16 8.37
CA GLU A 30 5.89 -23.93 7.05
C GLU A 30 6.79 -22.68 7.01
N ILE A 31 6.91 -21.94 8.13
CA ILE A 31 7.85 -20.84 8.24
C ILE A 31 9.27 -21.38 8.38
N ASP A 32 10.16 -21.10 7.44
CA ASP A 32 11.56 -21.51 7.52
C ASP A 32 12.37 -20.65 8.48
N HIS A 33 12.21 -19.33 8.37
CA HIS A 33 13.00 -18.37 9.14
C HIS A 33 12.13 -17.22 9.68
N VAL A 34 12.45 -16.78 10.90
CA VAL A 34 11.91 -15.55 11.48
C VAL A 34 13.05 -14.57 11.65
N VAL A 35 12.96 -13.42 10.98
CA VAL A 35 13.98 -12.35 11.05
C VAL A 35 13.40 -11.19 11.83
N LEU A 36 14.09 -10.80 12.90
CA LEU A 36 13.71 -9.65 13.73
C LEU A 36 14.44 -8.40 13.22
N VAL A 37 13.67 -7.33 13.03
CA VAL A 37 14.15 -6.04 12.47
C VAL A 37 13.74 -4.89 13.37
N GLY A 38 14.64 -3.92 13.52
CA GLY A 38 14.46 -2.73 14.36
C GLY A 38 14.91 -2.93 15.80
N GLY A 39 15.41 -1.85 16.41
CA GLY A 39 16.03 -1.86 17.74
C GLY A 39 15.13 -2.40 18.85
N SER A 40 13.82 -2.17 18.79
CA SER A 40 12.85 -2.68 19.78
C SER A 40 12.80 -4.20 19.83
N THR A 41 13.20 -4.90 18.78
CA THR A 41 13.22 -6.37 18.72
C THR A 41 14.37 -6.99 19.54
N ARG A 42 15.28 -6.17 20.06
CA ARG A 42 16.32 -6.59 21.00
C ARG A 42 15.78 -6.94 22.39
N MET A 43 14.52 -6.60 22.68
CA MET A 43 13.84 -7.01 23.91
C MET A 43 13.75 -8.54 23.96
N PRO A 44 14.22 -9.18 25.03
CA PRO A 44 14.09 -10.66 25.19
C PRO A 44 12.64 -11.13 25.08
N ALA A 45 11.68 -10.36 25.59
CA ALA A 45 10.26 -10.67 25.52
C ALA A 45 9.73 -10.79 24.08
N VAL A 46 10.33 -10.08 23.11
CA VAL A 46 9.98 -10.23 21.68
C VAL A 46 10.40 -11.60 21.16
N ALA A 47 11.63 -12.03 21.47
CA ALA A 47 12.11 -13.35 21.07
C ALA A 47 11.27 -14.50 21.69
N GLU A 48 10.92 -14.36 22.95
CA GLU A 48 10.04 -15.32 23.63
C GLU A 48 8.63 -15.36 23.04
N LEU A 49 8.08 -14.19 22.65
CA LEU A 49 6.79 -14.12 21.96
C LEU A 49 6.87 -14.85 20.61
N VAL A 50 7.92 -14.60 19.82
CA VAL A 50 8.13 -15.29 18.53
C VAL A 50 8.19 -16.79 18.70
N LYS A 51 8.96 -17.29 19.68
CA LYS A 51 9.00 -18.74 20.00
C LYS A 51 7.61 -19.29 20.30
N LYS A 52 6.82 -18.59 21.11
CA LYS A 52 5.45 -19.00 21.43
C LYS A 52 4.54 -19.05 20.20
N LEU A 53 4.63 -18.04 19.33
CA LEU A 53 3.80 -17.94 18.13
C LEU A 53 4.20 -18.93 17.04
N THR A 54 5.47 -19.36 17.01
CA THR A 54 6.03 -20.22 15.96
C THR A 54 6.27 -21.67 16.40
N GLY A 55 5.71 -22.08 17.54
CA GLY A 55 5.86 -23.44 18.03
C GLY A 55 7.29 -23.79 18.49
N GLY A 56 8.04 -22.80 19.01
CA GLY A 56 9.39 -23.00 19.56
C GLY A 56 10.53 -22.60 18.63
N ARG A 57 10.23 -22.01 17.46
CA ARG A 57 11.27 -21.62 16.49
C ARG A 57 12.07 -20.40 16.99
N GLU A 58 13.39 -20.53 16.98
CA GLU A 58 14.29 -19.43 17.34
C GLU A 58 14.34 -18.37 16.23
N PRO A 59 14.31 -17.06 16.56
CA PRO A 59 14.61 -16.02 15.60
C PRO A 59 16.00 -16.15 15.02
N ASN A 60 16.15 -15.80 13.73
CA ASN A 60 17.44 -15.80 13.06
C ASN A 60 18.38 -14.76 13.70
N LYS A 61 19.58 -15.18 14.08
CA LYS A 61 20.59 -14.35 14.76
C LYS A 61 21.68 -13.84 13.80
N GLY A 62 21.60 -14.21 12.51
CA GLY A 62 22.61 -13.83 11.49
C GLY A 62 22.48 -12.43 10.96
N VAL A 63 21.45 -11.68 11.39
CA VAL A 63 21.18 -10.31 10.89
C VAL A 63 21.23 -9.34 12.06
N ASN A 64 21.91 -8.20 11.86
CA ASN A 64 21.85 -7.10 12.81
C ASN A 64 20.51 -6.36 12.64
N PRO A 65 19.61 -6.36 13.63
CA PRO A 65 18.28 -5.75 13.50
C PRO A 65 18.31 -4.24 13.29
N ASP A 66 19.39 -3.55 13.63
CA ASP A 66 19.53 -2.10 13.46
C ASP A 66 20.03 -1.70 12.07
N GLU A 67 20.78 -2.58 11.39
CA GLU A 67 21.46 -2.29 10.13
C GLU A 67 20.83 -2.98 8.91
N VAL A 68 20.06 -4.03 9.12
CA VAL A 68 19.54 -4.90 8.05
C VAL A 68 18.74 -4.17 6.99
N VAL A 69 18.01 -3.12 7.37
CA VAL A 69 17.24 -2.30 6.41
C VAL A 69 18.17 -1.51 5.50
N ALA A 70 19.22 -0.91 6.04
CA ALA A 70 20.22 -0.17 5.25
C ALA A 70 20.99 -1.10 4.31
N VAL A 71 21.35 -2.29 4.79
CA VAL A 71 22.00 -3.33 3.97
C VAL A 71 21.06 -3.79 2.84
N GLY A 72 19.80 -4.04 3.16
CA GLY A 72 18.78 -4.41 2.16
C GLY A 72 18.58 -3.33 1.10
N ALA A 73 18.52 -2.06 1.50
CA ALA A 73 18.42 -0.93 0.57
C ALA A 73 19.64 -0.84 -0.36
N ALA A 74 20.85 -1.05 0.15
CA ALA A 74 22.06 -1.06 -0.66
C ALA A 74 22.06 -2.23 -1.67
N LEU A 75 21.62 -3.42 -1.26
CA LEU A 75 21.47 -4.57 -2.15
C LEU A 75 20.45 -4.31 -3.26
N GLN A 76 19.31 -3.70 -2.92
CA GLN A 76 18.28 -3.34 -3.89
C GLN A 76 18.77 -2.28 -4.88
N ALA A 77 19.55 -1.31 -4.43
CA ALA A 77 20.19 -0.34 -5.33
C ALA A 77 21.09 -1.04 -6.37
N GLY A 78 21.87 -2.04 -5.96
CA GLY A 78 22.68 -2.85 -6.88
C GLY A 78 21.84 -3.65 -7.88
N VAL A 79 20.67 -4.15 -7.47
CA VAL A 79 19.72 -4.80 -8.38
C VAL A 79 19.19 -3.82 -9.42
N ILE A 80 18.79 -2.61 -9.01
CA ILE A 80 18.27 -1.56 -9.90
C ILE A 80 19.35 -1.10 -10.89
N GLN A 81 20.59 -0.98 -10.46
CA GLN A 81 21.72 -0.63 -11.33
C GLN A 81 22.14 -1.76 -12.29
N GLY A 82 21.64 -2.98 -12.06
CA GLY A 82 21.95 -4.15 -12.88
C GLY A 82 23.25 -4.87 -12.49
N ASP A 83 23.88 -4.47 -11.38
CA ASP A 83 25.10 -5.08 -10.83
C ASP A 83 24.79 -6.46 -10.20
N ARG A 84 23.57 -6.66 -9.76
CA ARG A 84 23.08 -7.93 -9.19
C ARG A 84 21.87 -8.44 -9.95
N LYS A 85 21.93 -9.71 -10.37
CA LYS A 85 20.86 -10.41 -11.09
C LYS A 85 20.41 -11.69 -10.39
N ASP A 86 21.00 -11.97 -9.26
CA ASP A 86 20.79 -13.17 -8.44
C ASP A 86 19.67 -13.01 -7.41
N VAL A 87 19.13 -11.79 -7.26
CA VAL A 87 18.06 -11.47 -6.31
C VAL A 87 16.88 -10.88 -7.07
N LEU A 88 15.70 -11.45 -6.86
CA LEU A 88 14.42 -10.92 -7.33
C LEU A 88 13.60 -10.53 -6.11
N LEU A 89 13.31 -9.24 -5.96
CA LEU A 89 12.32 -8.75 -5.00
C LEU A 89 10.99 -8.54 -5.72
N ILE A 90 9.96 -9.21 -5.26
CA ILE A 90 8.57 -8.96 -5.66
C ILE A 90 7.86 -8.41 -4.45
N ASP A 91 7.40 -7.17 -4.56
CA ASP A 91 6.61 -6.52 -3.51
C ASP A 91 5.11 -6.65 -3.80
N VAL A 92 4.28 -6.32 -2.83
CA VAL A 92 2.83 -6.38 -2.94
C VAL A 92 2.18 -5.11 -2.41
N THR A 93 0.97 -4.82 -2.88
CA THR A 93 0.14 -3.77 -2.29
C THR A 93 -0.31 -4.17 -0.89
N PRO A 94 -0.02 -3.40 0.17
CA PRO A 94 -0.42 -3.79 1.53
C PRO A 94 -1.92 -3.67 1.79
N LEU A 95 -2.59 -2.76 1.07
CA LEU A 95 -4.02 -2.48 1.16
C LEU A 95 -4.61 -2.29 -0.24
N SER A 96 -5.91 -2.58 -0.37
CA SER A 96 -6.65 -2.37 -1.61
C SER A 96 -6.71 -0.89 -1.98
N LEU A 97 -6.67 -0.62 -3.28
CA LEU A 97 -6.80 0.70 -3.89
C LEU A 97 -8.09 0.76 -4.70
N GLY A 98 -8.79 1.87 -4.62
CA GLY A 98 -10.04 2.03 -5.34
C GLY A 98 -10.53 3.48 -5.35
N ILE A 99 -11.73 3.65 -5.84
CA ILE A 99 -12.40 4.96 -5.94
C ILE A 99 -13.72 4.96 -5.20
N GLU A 100 -14.20 6.17 -4.90
CA GLU A 100 -15.56 6.36 -4.42
C GLU A 100 -16.56 6.19 -5.54
N THR A 101 -17.63 5.46 -5.25
CA THR A 101 -18.82 5.33 -6.11
C THR A 101 -20.03 5.88 -5.40
N MET A 102 -21.20 5.84 -6.08
CA MET A 102 -22.46 6.36 -5.54
C MET A 102 -22.75 5.81 -4.13
N GLY A 103 -23.13 6.72 -3.23
CA GLY A 103 -23.43 6.37 -1.84
C GLY A 103 -22.22 6.28 -0.92
N GLY A 104 -21.05 6.78 -1.34
CA GLY A 104 -19.83 6.77 -0.53
C GLY A 104 -19.20 5.37 -0.39
N VAL A 105 -19.52 4.47 -1.31
CA VAL A 105 -18.99 3.10 -1.31
C VAL A 105 -17.66 3.06 -2.05
N MET A 106 -16.69 2.37 -1.46
CA MET A 106 -15.40 2.12 -2.11
C MET A 106 -15.51 0.94 -3.07
N ASP A 107 -15.25 1.19 -4.35
CA ASP A 107 -15.03 0.13 -5.33
C ASP A 107 -13.53 -0.13 -5.48
N LYS A 108 -13.11 -1.33 -5.12
CA LYS A 108 -11.71 -1.75 -5.14
C LYS A 108 -11.30 -2.12 -6.57
N VAL A 109 -10.34 -1.40 -7.12
CA VAL A 109 -9.78 -1.66 -8.47
C VAL A 109 -8.57 -2.58 -8.39
N ILE A 110 -7.70 -2.39 -7.38
CA ILE A 110 -6.59 -3.28 -7.09
C ILE A 110 -6.78 -3.81 -5.67
N GLU A 111 -6.85 -5.13 -5.53
CA GLU A 111 -6.99 -5.79 -4.23
C GLU A 111 -5.65 -5.80 -3.48
N ARG A 112 -5.70 -5.82 -2.15
CA ARG A 112 -4.51 -6.01 -1.30
C ARG A 112 -3.77 -7.30 -1.66
N ASN A 113 -2.48 -7.34 -1.37
CA ASN A 113 -1.58 -8.46 -1.67
C ASN A 113 -1.42 -8.75 -3.19
N THR A 114 -1.77 -7.80 -4.06
CA THR A 114 -1.45 -7.89 -5.48
C THR A 114 0.02 -7.58 -5.68
N ALA A 115 0.74 -8.45 -6.39
CA ALA A 115 2.15 -8.23 -6.73
C ALA A 115 2.32 -6.99 -7.60
N ILE A 116 3.36 -6.21 -7.34
CA ILE A 116 3.74 -5.03 -8.14
C ILE A 116 5.05 -5.28 -8.91
N PRO A 117 5.21 -4.67 -10.10
CA PRO A 117 4.31 -3.69 -10.73
C PRO A 117 3.00 -4.33 -11.23
N THR A 118 1.92 -3.55 -11.22
CA THR A 118 0.60 -4.02 -11.67
C THR A 118 -0.23 -2.88 -12.24
N LYS A 119 -1.16 -3.23 -13.14
CA LYS A 119 -2.09 -2.30 -13.75
C LYS A 119 -3.47 -2.92 -13.81
N ALA A 120 -4.49 -2.15 -13.40
CA ALA A 120 -5.89 -2.57 -13.49
C ALA A 120 -6.77 -1.39 -13.88
N SER A 121 -7.82 -1.66 -14.65
CA SER A 121 -8.80 -0.65 -15.08
C SER A 121 -10.21 -1.14 -14.83
N ARG A 122 -11.11 -0.18 -14.55
CA ARG A 122 -12.56 -0.39 -14.52
C ARG A 122 -13.30 0.74 -15.22
N VAL A 123 -14.43 0.41 -15.83
CA VAL A 123 -15.27 1.38 -16.52
C VAL A 123 -16.42 1.77 -15.61
N TYR A 124 -16.59 3.07 -15.44
CA TYR A 124 -17.65 3.72 -14.68
C TYR A 124 -18.49 4.61 -15.60
N SER A 125 -19.50 5.24 -15.04
CA SER A 125 -20.36 6.15 -15.79
C SER A 125 -20.76 7.37 -14.96
N THR A 126 -21.48 8.31 -15.60
CA THR A 126 -22.05 9.50 -14.95
C THR A 126 -23.24 9.15 -14.07
N ALA A 127 -23.41 9.89 -12.98
CA ALA A 127 -24.52 9.71 -12.01
C ALA A 127 -25.75 10.58 -12.34
N ALA A 128 -25.58 11.64 -13.15
CA ALA A 128 -26.65 12.57 -13.52
C ALA A 128 -26.72 12.78 -15.04
N ASP A 129 -27.92 13.12 -15.53
CA ASP A 129 -28.15 13.48 -16.92
C ASP A 129 -27.40 14.78 -17.28
N GLY A 130 -26.77 14.81 -18.44
CA GLY A 130 -26.03 15.99 -18.94
C GLY A 130 -24.75 16.30 -18.18
N GLN A 131 -24.25 15.42 -17.34
CA GLN A 131 -23.03 15.60 -16.57
C GLN A 131 -21.81 15.65 -17.51
N THR A 132 -21.01 16.74 -17.41
CA THR A 132 -19.87 17.02 -18.28
C THR A 132 -18.51 16.87 -17.60
N SER A 133 -18.52 16.56 -16.28
CA SER A 133 -17.30 16.25 -15.51
C SER A 133 -17.56 15.20 -14.45
N VAL A 134 -16.53 14.49 -14.04
CA VAL A 134 -16.55 13.55 -12.91
C VAL A 134 -15.36 13.82 -11.99
N LEU A 135 -15.63 13.87 -10.69
CA LEU A 135 -14.60 13.91 -9.66
C LEU A 135 -14.23 12.48 -9.29
N VAL A 136 -12.98 12.10 -9.54
CA VAL A 136 -12.44 10.81 -9.14
C VAL A 136 -11.73 10.97 -7.80
N GLN A 137 -12.26 10.35 -6.77
CA GLN A 137 -11.69 10.35 -5.43
C GLN A 137 -11.04 9.00 -5.16
N VAL A 138 -9.74 9.01 -4.84
CA VAL A 138 -8.90 7.80 -4.69
C VAL A 138 -8.72 7.47 -3.23
N PHE A 139 -8.93 6.20 -2.88
CA PHE A 139 -8.84 5.70 -1.52
C PHE A 139 -8.00 4.43 -1.41
N GLN A 140 -7.48 4.23 -0.21
CA GLN A 140 -6.75 3.04 0.19
C GLN A 140 -7.36 2.45 1.47
N GLY A 141 -7.65 1.16 1.48
CA GLY A 141 -8.16 0.46 2.66
C GLY A 141 -9.08 -0.70 2.33
N GLU A 142 -9.62 -1.33 3.40
CA GLU A 142 -10.44 -2.54 3.28
C GLU A 142 -11.89 -2.32 3.67
N ARG A 143 -12.25 -1.12 4.13
CA ARG A 143 -13.60 -0.80 4.58
C ARG A 143 -14.54 -0.58 3.39
N GLN A 144 -15.82 -0.88 3.59
CA GLN A 144 -16.84 -0.74 2.55
C GLN A 144 -17.10 0.72 2.18
N PHE A 145 -17.08 1.63 3.16
CA PHE A 145 -17.33 3.06 2.94
C PHE A 145 -16.02 3.83 2.86
N THR A 146 -15.96 4.78 1.93
CA THR A 146 -14.78 5.62 1.71
C THR A 146 -14.43 6.49 2.91
N ALA A 147 -15.43 6.91 3.70
CA ALA A 147 -15.23 7.67 4.93
C ALA A 147 -14.36 6.94 5.97
N ASP A 148 -14.34 5.61 5.93
CA ASP A 148 -13.57 4.77 6.85
C ASP A 148 -12.22 4.34 6.27
N ASN A 149 -11.89 4.78 5.05
CA ASN A 149 -10.65 4.48 4.35
C ASN A 149 -9.76 5.72 4.24
N LYS A 150 -8.48 5.52 3.94
CA LYS A 150 -7.54 6.61 3.75
C LYS A 150 -7.73 7.24 2.38
N SER A 151 -8.07 8.53 2.35
CA SER A 151 -8.04 9.31 1.11
C SER A 151 -6.59 9.52 0.65
N LEU A 152 -6.33 9.26 -0.61
CA LEU A 152 -5.03 9.47 -1.26
C LEU A 152 -5.01 10.72 -2.14
N GLY A 153 -6.17 11.30 -2.44
CA GLY A 153 -6.33 12.49 -3.26
C GLY A 153 -7.53 12.39 -4.20
N ASN A 154 -7.71 13.41 -4.99
CA ASN A 154 -8.76 13.46 -6.01
C ASN A 154 -8.29 14.24 -7.24
N PHE A 155 -8.99 14.04 -8.35
CA PHE A 155 -8.80 14.81 -9.59
C PHE A 155 -10.11 14.80 -10.39
N GLU A 156 -10.27 15.78 -11.27
CA GLU A 156 -11.47 15.94 -12.08
C GLU A 156 -11.17 15.64 -13.56
N LEU A 157 -11.98 14.78 -14.15
CA LEU A 157 -12.07 14.61 -15.58
C LEU A 157 -13.21 15.50 -16.10
N SER A 158 -12.90 16.45 -16.96
CA SER A 158 -13.86 17.38 -17.55
C SER A 158 -13.95 17.26 -19.07
N GLY A 159 -15.03 17.80 -19.64
CA GLY A 159 -15.27 17.79 -21.08
C GLY A 159 -15.84 16.47 -21.60
N ILE A 160 -16.58 15.76 -20.76
CA ILE A 160 -17.42 14.62 -21.14
C ILE A 160 -18.59 15.19 -21.98
N ALA A 161 -18.93 14.52 -23.07
CA ALA A 161 -20.08 14.92 -23.89
C ALA A 161 -21.38 14.75 -23.08
N PRO A 162 -22.28 15.77 -23.06
CA PRO A 162 -23.56 15.65 -22.38
C PRO A 162 -24.36 14.47 -22.93
N ALA A 163 -24.80 13.59 -22.03
CA ALA A 163 -25.59 12.41 -22.35
C ALA A 163 -26.47 12.03 -21.15
N PRO A 164 -27.46 11.16 -21.31
CA PRO A 164 -28.19 10.58 -20.18
C PRO A 164 -27.23 9.86 -19.22
N ARG A 165 -27.55 9.89 -17.92
CA ARG A 165 -26.78 9.16 -16.90
C ARG A 165 -26.58 7.70 -17.29
N GLY A 166 -25.41 7.16 -17.01
CA GLY A 166 -25.07 5.76 -17.31
C GLY A 166 -24.61 5.51 -18.75
N VAL A 167 -24.70 6.51 -19.65
CA VAL A 167 -24.27 6.37 -21.06
C VAL A 167 -22.78 6.64 -21.27
N PRO A 168 -22.17 7.72 -20.72
CA PRO A 168 -20.74 7.92 -20.84
C PRO A 168 -19.95 6.77 -20.21
N GLN A 169 -18.84 6.39 -20.87
CA GLN A 169 -17.95 5.34 -20.38
C GLN A 169 -16.63 5.96 -19.96
N ILE A 170 -16.36 5.92 -18.66
CA ILE A 170 -15.16 6.52 -18.05
C ILE A 170 -14.31 5.39 -17.51
N GLU A 171 -13.20 5.12 -18.20
CA GLU A 171 -12.22 4.14 -17.77
C GLU A 171 -11.30 4.77 -16.72
N VAL A 172 -11.31 4.22 -15.51
CA VAL A 172 -10.36 4.59 -14.45
C VAL A 172 -9.30 3.51 -14.36
N THR A 173 -8.05 3.91 -14.53
CA THR A 173 -6.89 3.02 -14.52
C THR A 173 -6.00 3.33 -13.34
N PHE A 174 -5.63 2.29 -12.60
CA PHE A 174 -4.58 2.31 -11.58
C PHE A 174 -3.36 1.60 -12.15
N ASP A 175 -2.21 2.25 -12.09
CA ASP A 175 -0.92 1.75 -12.53
C ASP A 175 0.08 1.92 -11.40
N ILE A 176 0.60 0.81 -10.85
CA ILE A 176 1.57 0.81 -9.75
C ILE A 176 2.89 0.32 -10.31
N ASP A 177 3.91 1.16 -10.21
CA ASP A 177 5.25 0.81 -10.65
C ASP A 177 5.98 -0.13 -9.67
N ALA A 178 7.17 -0.57 -10.04
CA ALA A 178 8.00 -1.45 -9.20
C ALA A 178 8.46 -0.79 -7.88
N ASN A 179 8.37 0.53 -7.76
CA ASN A 179 8.71 1.28 -6.56
C ASN A 179 7.48 1.53 -5.65
N GLY A 180 6.31 1.06 -6.07
CA GLY A 180 5.05 1.26 -5.34
C GLY A 180 4.42 2.63 -5.55
N ILE A 181 4.88 3.40 -6.54
CA ILE A 181 4.27 4.68 -6.91
C ILE A 181 2.99 4.40 -7.69
N VAL A 182 1.90 5.01 -7.24
CA VAL A 182 0.57 4.81 -7.82
C VAL A 182 0.23 5.96 -8.77
N HIS A 183 -0.03 5.63 -10.03
CA HIS A 183 -0.57 6.53 -11.03
C HIS A 183 -2.04 6.18 -11.25
N VAL A 184 -2.92 7.17 -11.20
CA VAL A 184 -4.34 6.99 -11.47
C VAL A 184 -4.74 7.90 -12.60
N SER A 185 -5.36 7.35 -13.63
CA SER A 185 -5.93 8.12 -14.74
C SER A 185 -7.41 7.82 -14.92
N ALA A 186 -8.14 8.80 -15.46
CA ALA A 186 -9.51 8.65 -15.89
C ALA A 186 -9.63 9.13 -17.35
N LYS A 187 -10.26 8.31 -18.18
CA LYS A 187 -10.43 8.57 -19.61
C LYS A 187 -11.88 8.39 -20.03
N ASP A 188 -12.44 9.41 -20.65
CA ASP A 188 -13.73 9.28 -21.35
C ASP A 188 -13.50 8.57 -22.69
N LEU A 189 -14.03 7.36 -22.82
CA LEU A 189 -13.88 6.54 -24.02
C LEU A 189 -14.63 7.12 -25.23
N GLY A 190 -15.65 7.97 -24.99
CA GLY A 190 -16.41 8.63 -26.06
C GLY A 190 -15.65 9.80 -26.68
N THR A 191 -15.07 10.68 -25.88
CA THR A 191 -14.34 11.88 -26.35
C THR A 191 -12.84 11.68 -26.46
N GLY A 192 -12.29 10.65 -25.82
CA GLY A 192 -10.87 10.40 -25.73
C GLY A 192 -10.13 11.34 -24.74
N LYS A 193 -10.84 12.21 -24.02
CA LYS A 193 -10.24 13.07 -23.00
C LYS A 193 -9.77 12.27 -21.80
N GLU A 194 -8.61 12.63 -21.30
CA GLU A 194 -7.95 11.93 -20.18
C GLU A 194 -7.33 12.93 -19.21
N THR A 195 -7.39 12.60 -17.93
CA THR A 195 -6.71 13.30 -16.84
C THR A 195 -6.04 12.27 -15.95
N ALA A 196 -4.85 12.56 -15.43
CA ALA A 196 -4.12 11.66 -14.55
C ALA A 196 -3.55 12.40 -13.34
N VAL A 197 -3.36 11.64 -12.25
CA VAL A 197 -2.67 12.07 -11.04
C VAL A 197 -1.65 11.04 -10.62
N THR A 198 -0.51 11.49 -10.12
CA THR A 198 0.47 10.62 -9.47
C THR A 198 0.32 10.76 -7.97
N ILE A 199 0.06 9.66 -7.30
CA ILE A 199 -0.04 9.61 -5.84
C ILE A 199 1.32 9.20 -5.31
N THR A 200 2.09 10.18 -4.89
CA THR A 200 3.28 9.98 -4.07
C THR A 200 2.80 9.74 -2.65
N GLY A 201 3.14 8.58 -2.10
CA GLY A 201 2.58 8.07 -0.84
C GLY A 201 2.35 9.14 0.22
N GLY A 202 1.23 9.08 0.91
CA GLY A 202 0.70 10.09 1.83
C GLY A 202 1.48 10.35 3.11
N SER A 203 2.79 10.24 3.06
CA SER A 203 3.77 10.68 4.04
C SER A 203 4.86 11.55 3.40
N ALA A 204 4.73 11.92 2.12
CA ALA A 204 5.66 12.89 1.54
C ALA A 204 5.46 14.23 2.27
N LEU A 205 6.48 14.64 3.01
CA LEU A 205 6.60 15.99 3.53
C LEU A 205 6.43 16.97 2.37
N SER A 206 5.71 18.06 2.58
CA SER A 206 5.64 19.12 1.58
C SER A 206 7.06 19.64 1.30
N LYS A 207 7.26 20.23 0.13
CA LYS A 207 8.57 20.80 -0.22
C LYS A 207 9.01 21.82 0.84
N GLU A 208 8.06 22.62 1.33
CA GLU A 208 8.28 23.62 2.36
C GLU A 208 8.72 23.00 3.70
N GLU A 209 8.16 21.85 4.05
CA GLU A 209 8.56 21.10 5.24
C GLU A 209 9.96 20.50 5.09
N ILE A 210 10.28 19.94 3.92
CA ILE A 210 11.61 19.41 3.61
C ILE A 210 12.65 20.54 3.69
N ASP A 211 12.38 21.67 3.03
CA ASP A 211 13.29 22.83 3.02
C ASP A 211 13.49 23.40 4.43
N ARG A 212 12.44 23.40 5.26
CA ARG A 212 12.54 23.79 6.66
C ARG A 212 13.44 22.83 7.45
N MET A 213 13.21 21.52 7.33
CA MET A 213 14.01 20.51 8.04
C MET A 213 15.48 20.52 7.64
N VAL A 214 15.78 20.77 6.36
CA VAL A 214 17.16 20.92 5.87
C VAL A 214 17.83 22.17 6.45
N ASN A 215 17.08 23.28 6.60
CA ASN A 215 17.65 24.54 7.14
C ASN A 215 17.76 24.52 8.68
N GLU A 216 17.01 23.67 9.38
CA GLU A 216 17.02 23.52 10.83
C GLU A 216 18.08 22.49 11.30
N ALA A 217 18.67 21.70 10.40
CA ALA A 217 19.70 20.70 10.71
C ALA A 217 21.10 21.27 10.63
#